data_49f3fffec6f4a6f3d43b412d261ef96a
#
_entry.id   49f3fffec6f4a6f3d43b412d261ef96a
#
_cell.length_a   1.000
_cell.length_b   1.000
_cell.length_c   1.000
_cell.angle_alpha   90.00
_cell.angle_beta   90.00
_cell.angle_gamma   90.00
#
_symmetry.space_group_name_H-M   'P 1'
#
loop_
_entity.id
_entity.type
_entity.pdbx_description
1 polymer ?
#
loop_
_entity_poly.entity_id
_entity_poly.type
_entity_poly.pdbx_seq_one_letter_code
_entity_poly.pdbx_strand_id
1 'polypeptide(L)'
;EKVNWGFFSYSMNDESAYASDAAYREQYDRIRNIQAEIEETMGYEFDIYPTYNHLTTPFPTSMAEDFAGGNGENGRPVLQFTYQFTVDNNTFAENGTPMFDILRGRYDHYFRNLARAIKAYGKPVLFRLNNEMNTDWVSYCGLVTLLDPDIFVMAWQRLYSVFEEEGVDNCIWIWNPAGVSCPYSSWGEDLCYFPGTEYVQVLGLTDYEMGNGD
;
A
#
# COMPACT_ATOMS: atom_id res chain seq x y z
N GLU A 1 25.28 -8.08 -1.81
CA GLU A 1 23.85 -7.94 -1.43
C GLU A 1 23.03 -7.94 -2.70
N LYS A 2 21.94 -8.69 -2.73
CA LYS A 2 20.98 -8.66 -3.86
C LYS A 2 19.99 -7.53 -3.62
N VAL A 3 19.78 -6.68 -4.62
CA VAL A 3 18.71 -5.69 -4.62
C VAL A 3 17.48 -6.31 -5.28
N ASN A 4 16.34 -6.26 -4.63
CA ASN A 4 15.07 -6.72 -5.17
C ASN A 4 14.35 -5.55 -5.83
N TRP A 5 13.90 -5.74 -7.08
CA TRP A 5 13.25 -4.72 -7.87
C TRP A 5 11.76 -4.98 -8.02
N GLY A 6 10.97 -3.90 -7.95
CA GLY A 6 9.56 -3.89 -8.29
C GLY A 6 9.28 -2.82 -9.33
N PHE A 7 8.25 -3.03 -10.12
CA PHE A 7 7.78 -2.07 -11.11
C PHE A 7 6.27 -1.87 -10.97
N PHE A 8 5.83 -0.63 -11.00
CA PHE A 8 4.42 -0.27 -11.00
C PHE A 8 4.06 0.53 -12.24
N SER A 9 2.94 0.19 -12.85
CA SER A 9 2.29 0.99 -13.89
C SER A 9 0.80 1.13 -13.56
N TYR A 10 0.22 2.27 -13.82
CA TYR A 10 -1.22 2.49 -13.67
C TYR A 10 -2.04 1.46 -14.46
N SER A 11 -1.54 1.00 -15.60
CA SER A 11 -2.19 -0.06 -16.38
C SER A 11 -2.24 -1.40 -15.67
N MET A 12 -1.37 -1.63 -14.67
CA MET A 12 -1.32 -2.85 -13.87
C MET A 12 -2.21 -2.79 -12.63
N ASN A 13 -2.70 -1.61 -12.27
CA ASN A 13 -3.56 -1.39 -11.10
C ASN A 13 -4.91 -0.82 -11.54
N ASP A 14 -5.56 -1.47 -12.49
CA ASP A 14 -6.91 -1.10 -12.87
C ASP A 14 -7.90 -1.71 -11.87
N GLU A 15 -8.42 -0.87 -10.98
CA GLU A 15 -9.34 -1.29 -9.92
C GLU A 15 -10.64 -1.90 -10.45
N SER A 16 -11.02 -1.59 -11.69
CA SER A 16 -12.18 -2.22 -12.32
C SER A 16 -12.00 -3.72 -12.46
N ALA A 17 -10.75 -4.21 -12.53
CA ALA A 17 -10.42 -5.63 -12.54
C ALA A 17 -10.85 -6.35 -11.26
N TYR A 18 -10.95 -5.64 -10.13
CA TYR A 18 -11.34 -6.22 -8.85
C TYR A 18 -12.86 -6.27 -8.64
N ALA A 19 -13.62 -5.63 -9.52
CA ALA A 19 -15.07 -5.59 -9.42
C ALA A 19 -15.71 -6.97 -9.61
N SER A 20 -15.07 -7.86 -10.36
CA SER A 20 -15.48 -9.25 -10.53
C SER A 20 -14.37 -10.11 -11.13
N ASP A 21 -14.46 -11.43 -10.97
CA ASP A 21 -13.55 -12.38 -11.62
C ASP A 21 -13.55 -12.24 -13.15
N ALA A 22 -14.68 -11.88 -13.75
CA ALA A 22 -14.79 -11.66 -15.19
C ALA A 22 -13.99 -10.42 -15.63
N ALA A 23 -14.13 -9.30 -14.92
CA ALA A 23 -13.38 -8.08 -15.20
C ALA A 23 -11.86 -8.30 -15.01
N TYR A 24 -11.48 -9.03 -13.97
CA TYR A 24 -10.09 -9.43 -13.76
C TYR A 24 -9.53 -10.24 -14.95
N ARG A 25 -10.28 -11.25 -15.42
CA ARG A 25 -9.86 -12.08 -16.54
C ARG A 25 -9.72 -11.32 -17.86
N GLU A 26 -10.58 -10.34 -18.11
CA GLU A 26 -10.49 -9.48 -19.30
C GLU A 26 -9.18 -8.66 -19.32
N GLN A 27 -8.69 -8.26 -18.17
CA GLN A 27 -7.49 -7.44 -18.06
C GLN A 27 -6.21 -8.26 -17.86
N TYR A 28 -6.34 -9.51 -17.47
CA TYR A 28 -5.22 -10.39 -17.12
C TYR A 28 -4.16 -10.47 -18.21
N ASP A 29 -4.57 -10.80 -19.43
CA ASP A 29 -3.64 -10.95 -20.56
C ASP A 29 -2.90 -9.65 -20.88
N ARG A 30 -3.59 -8.52 -20.78
CA ARG A 30 -2.98 -7.20 -21.01
C ARG A 30 -1.90 -6.91 -19.98
N ILE A 31 -2.18 -7.12 -18.72
CA ILE A 31 -1.24 -6.88 -17.61
C ILE A 31 -0.01 -7.79 -17.77
N ARG A 32 -0.22 -9.07 -18.06
CA ARG A 32 0.85 -10.05 -18.29
C ARG A 32 1.76 -9.66 -19.45
N ASN A 33 1.19 -9.19 -20.54
CA ASN A 33 1.95 -8.76 -21.71
C ASN A 33 2.80 -7.52 -21.40
N ILE A 34 2.25 -6.53 -20.69
CA ILE A 34 2.99 -5.33 -20.26
C ILE A 34 4.17 -5.73 -19.37
N GLN A 35 3.94 -6.56 -18.37
CA GLN A 35 5.01 -7.03 -17.50
C GLN A 35 6.10 -7.76 -18.26
N ALA A 36 5.74 -8.72 -19.12
CA ALA A 36 6.70 -9.48 -19.90
C ALA A 36 7.54 -8.61 -20.87
N GLU A 37 6.92 -7.61 -21.51
CA GLU A 37 7.62 -6.66 -22.39
C GLU A 37 8.65 -5.83 -21.64
N ILE A 38 8.30 -5.39 -20.43
CA ILE A 38 9.21 -4.61 -19.60
C ILE A 38 10.35 -5.49 -19.07
N GLU A 39 10.07 -6.69 -18.59
CA GLU A 39 11.06 -7.65 -18.11
C GLU A 39 12.03 -8.06 -19.22
N GLU A 40 11.55 -8.28 -20.45
CA GLU A 40 12.37 -8.55 -21.62
C GLU A 40 13.28 -7.35 -21.96
N THR A 41 12.72 -6.13 -21.94
CA THR A 41 13.46 -4.91 -22.24
C THR A 41 14.56 -4.65 -21.21
N MET A 42 14.28 -4.89 -19.94
CA MET A 42 15.23 -4.69 -18.84
C MET A 42 16.20 -5.86 -18.66
N GLY A 43 15.90 -7.03 -19.22
CA GLY A 43 16.69 -8.25 -19.02
C GLY A 43 16.65 -8.74 -17.55
N TYR A 44 15.56 -8.46 -16.83
CA TYR A 44 15.44 -8.74 -15.41
C TYR A 44 13.96 -9.03 -15.05
N GLU A 45 13.72 -10.11 -14.30
CA GLU A 45 12.41 -10.44 -13.74
C GLU A 45 12.22 -9.70 -12.42
N PHE A 46 11.05 -9.10 -12.21
CA PHE A 46 10.76 -8.35 -10.99
C PHE A 46 10.58 -9.25 -9.78
N ASP A 47 11.16 -8.85 -8.65
CA ASP A 47 11.04 -9.54 -7.37
C ASP A 47 9.80 -9.10 -6.58
N ILE A 48 9.24 -7.92 -6.90
CA ILE A 48 8.11 -7.30 -6.19
C ILE A 48 7.03 -6.89 -7.18
N TYR A 49 5.79 -7.27 -6.88
CA TYR A 49 4.59 -6.83 -7.61
C TYR A 49 3.78 -5.85 -6.76
N PRO A 50 3.88 -4.55 -7.01
CA PRO A 50 3.18 -3.53 -6.23
C PRO A 50 1.76 -3.30 -6.72
N THR A 51 0.83 -3.10 -5.77
CA THR A 51 -0.54 -2.67 -6.02
C THR A 51 -0.90 -1.50 -5.13
N TYR A 52 -1.91 -0.72 -5.55
CA TYR A 52 -2.49 0.34 -4.75
C TYR A 52 -3.96 0.04 -4.51
N ASN A 53 -4.38 0.15 -3.28
CA ASN A 53 -5.73 -0.20 -2.86
C ASN A 53 -6.24 0.82 -1.84
N HIS A 54 -7.50 1.13 -1.91
CA HIS A 54 -8.13 2.06 -0.98
C HIS A 54 -8.91 1.31 0.12
N LEU A 55 -9.44 2.06 1.07
CA LEU A 55 -9.99 1.60 2.35
C LEU A 55 -11.05 0.48 2.23
N THR A 56 -11.87 0.50 1.18
CA THR A 56 -12.95 -0.47 0.97
C THR A 56 -12.63 -1.55 -0.08
N THR A 57 -11.45 -1.49 -0.71
CA THR A 57 -11.03 -2.47 -1.69
C THR A 57 -10.76 -3.81 -1.02
N PRO A 58 -11.35 -4.92 -1.49
CA PRO A 58 -11.04 -6.24 -0.98
C PRO A 58 -9.61 -6.65 -1.36
N PHE A 59 -9.05 -7.62 -0.64
CA PHE A 59 -7.77 -8.20 -1.03
C PHE A 59 -7.90 -8.92 -2.39
N PRO A 60 -7.05 -8.61 -3.37
CA PRO A 60 -7.17 -9.11 -4.73
C PRO A 60 -6.58 -10.53 -4.85
N THR A 61 -7.22 -11.52 -4.25
CA THR A 61 -6.69 -12.89 -4.11
C THR A 61 -6.30 -13.52 -5.45
N SER A 62 -7.18 -13.48 -6.46
CA SER A 62 -6.90 -14.08 -7.76
C SER A 62 -5.69 -13.43 -8.44
N MET A 63 -5.60 -12.10 -8.41
CA MET A 63 -4.46 -11.37 -8.96
C MET A 63 -3.18 -11.68 -8.20
N ALA A 64 -3.24 -11.73 -6.87
CA ALA A 64 -2.10 -12.06 -6.04
C ALA A 64 -1.60 -13.49 -6.30
N GLU A 65 -2.48 -14.45 -6.51
CA GLU A 65 -2.12 -15.84 -6.87
C GLU A 65 -1.50 -15.94 -8.25
N ASP A 66 -2.01 -15.19 -9.21
CA ASP A 66 -1.55 -15.25 -10.60
C ASP A 66 -0.22 -14.49 -10.83
N PHE A 67 -0.06 -13.31 -10.23
CA PHE A 67 1.11 -12.45 -10.47
C PHE A 67 2.18 -12.51 -9.38
N ALA A 68 1.79 -12.73 -8.13
CA ALA A 68 2.67 -12.58 -6.98
C ALA A 68 2.57 -13.79 -6.06
N GLY A 69 2.63 -14.93 -6.43
CA GLY A 69 2.50 -16.09 -5.55
C GLY A 69 3.80 -16.63 -4.99
N GLY A 70 4.88 -15.88 -5.10
CA GLY A 70 6.21 -16.29 -4.67
C GLY A 70 6.62 -15.77 -3.30
N ASN A 71 7.73 -16.28 -2.86
CA ASN A 71 8.51 -15.78 -1.72
C ASN A 71 9.87 -15.21 -2.20
N GLY A 72 9.98 -14.86 -3.47
CA GLY A 72 11.23 -14.44 -4.11
C GLY A 72 12.18 -15.57 -4.49
N GLU A 73 11.89 -16.82 -4.14
CA GLU A 73 12.81 -17.95 -4.36
C GLU A 73 12.60 -18.69 -5.70
N ASN A 74 11.45 -18.55 -6.34
CA ASN A 74 11.09 -19.34 -7.52
C ASN A 74 10.73 -18.49 -8.75
N GLY A 75 11.32 -17.31 -8.90
CA GLY A 75 11.03 -16.43 -10.04
C GLY A 75 9.60 -15.82 -10.03
N ARG A 76 8.88 -15.93 -8.92
CA ARG A 76 7.61 -15.26 -8.70
C ARG A 76 7.77 -14.10 -7.73
N PRO A 77 7.30 -12.90 -8.07
CA PRO A 77 7.42 -11.75 -7.20
C PRO A 77 6.63 -11.89 -5.90
N VAL A 78 7.04 -11.16 -4.88
CA VAL A 78 6.29 -10.95 -3.65
C VAL A 78 5.29 -9.83 -3.87
N LEU A 79 4.05 -9.99 -3.40
CA LEU A 79 3.06 -8.93 -3.46
C LEU A 79 3.42 -7.79 -2.52
N GLN A 80 3.54 -6.57 -3.05
CA GLN A 80 3.50 -5.34 -2.26
C GLN A 80 2.10 -4.76 -2.33
N PHE A 81 1.35 -4.91 -1.25
CA PHE A 81 0.00 -4.40 -1.12
C PHE A 81 0.03 -3.03 -0.46
N THR A 82 -0.06 -1.98 -1.27
CA THR A 82 -0.21 -0.62 -0.75
C THR A 82 -1.67 -0.38 -0.41
N TYR A 83 -1.94 -0.11 0.86
CA TYR A 83 -3.28 0.14 1.38
C TYR A 83 -3.39 1.56 1.91
N GLN A 84 -4.32 2.32 1.36
CA GLN A 84 -4.48 3.73 1.67
C GLN A 84 -5.82 3.99 2.36
N PHE A 85 -5.78 4.82 3.40
CA PHE A 85 -6.99 5.30 4.08
C PHE A 85 -7.67 6.40 3.26
N THR A 86 -8.00 6.05 2.03
CA THR A 86 -8.75 6.88 1.09
C THR A 86 -10.08 6.21 0.77
N VAL A 87 -11.07 7.00 0.40
CA VAL A 87 -12.34 6.50 -0.14
C VAL A 87 -12.32 6.77 -1.64
N ASP A 88 -12.47 5.72 -2.45
CA ASP A 88 -12.61 5.77 -3.91
C ASP A 88 -11.45 6.49 -4.62
N ASN A 89 -10.22 6.21 -4.53
CA ASN A 89 -9.12 6.89 -5.26
C ASN A 89 -9.13 8.43 -5.21
N ASN A 90 -10.01 9.03 -4.43
CA ASN A 90 -10.11 10.48 -4.36
C ASN A 90 -9.09 11.04 -3.37
N THR A 91 -8.29 11.97 -3.88
CA THR A 91 -7.43 12.79 -3.04
C THR A 91 -8.26 13.62 -2.06
N PHE A 92 -7.69 13.98 -0.94
CA PHE A 92 -8.30 14.55 0.25
C PHE A 92 -9.28 15.71 0.04
N ALA A 93 -9.11 16.49 -1.03
CA ALA A 93 -9.83 17.76 -1.20
C ALA A 93 -11.35 17.61 -1.38
N GLU A 94 -11.82 16.47 -1.88
CA GLU A 94 -13.21 16.28 -2.26
C GLU A 94 -14.05 15.50 -1.25
N ASN A 95 -13.44 14.57 -0.50
CA ASN A 95 -14.17 13.62 0.35
C ASN A 95 -13.83 13.71 1.84
N GLY A 96 -12.99 14.65 2.26
CA GLY A 96 -12.55 14.74 3.65
C GLY A 96 -11.66 13.57 4.06
N THR A 97 -11.53 13.37 5.37
CA THR A 97 -10.68 12.31 5.92
C THR A 97 -11.50 11.20 6.60
N PRO A 98 -11.20 9.91 6.34
CA PRO A 98 -11.80 8.80 7.06
C PRO A 98 -11.17 8.56 8.45
N MET A 99 -10.07 9.26 8.78
CA MET A 99 -9.22 8.95 9.94
C MET A 99 -10.00 8.93 11.27
N PHE A 100 -10.89 9.90 11.49
CA PHE A 100 -11.70 9.94 12.73
C PHE A 100 -12.73 8.80 12.81
N ASP A 101 -13.24 8.35 11.68
CA ASP A 101 -14.16 7.23 11.61
C ASP A 101 -13.44 5.88 11.79
N ILE A 102 -12.20 5.80 11.29
CA ILE A 102 -11.29 4.69 11.58
C ILE A 102 -11.08 4.58 13.10
N LEU A 103 -10.72 5.67 13.76
CA LEU A 103 -10.51 5.67 15.22
C LEU A 103 -11.77 5.32 16.01
N ARG A 104 -12.97 5.57 15.47
CA ARG A 104 -14.25 5.17 16.07
C ARG A 104 -14.65 3.73 15.75
N GLY A 105 -13.85 2.99 14.97
CA GLY A 105 -14.10 1.60 14.60
C GLY A 105 -15.11 1.39 13.49
N ARG A 106 -15.49 2.42 12.75
CA ARG A 106 -16.48 2.29 11.66
C ARG A 106 -15.98 1.44 10.50
N TYR A 107 -14.66 1.31 10.36
CA TYR A 107 -14.01 0.53 9.31
C TYR A 107 -13.49 -0.83 9.77
N ASP A 108 -13.67 -1.21 11.03
CA ASP A 108 -13.13 -2.47 11.57
C ASP A 108 -13.59 -3.72 10.79
N HIS A 109 -14.80 -3.69 10.24
CA HIS A 109 -15.29 -4.81 9.44
C HIS A 109 -14.51 -4.99 8.13
N TYR A 110 -14.09 -3.89 7.47
CA TYR A 110 -13.21 -3.96 6.30
C TYR A 110 -11.82 -4.47 6.71
N PHE A 111 -11.29 -3.97 7.80
CA PHE A 111 -9.99 -4.39 8.33
C PHE A 111 -9.96 -5.87 8.67
N ARG A 112 -11.00 -6.40 9.32
CA ARG A 112 -11.12 -7.83 9.63
C ARG A 112 -11.25 -8.68 8.36
N ASN A 113 -12.02 -8.23 7.38
CA ASN A 113 -12.15 -8.95 6.11
C ASN A 113 -10.82 -8.99 5.35
N LEU A 114 -10.11 -7.86 5.29
CA LEU A 114 -8.78 -7.76 4.70
C LEU A 114 -7.78 -8.68 5.41
N ALA A 115 -7.71 -8.61 6.73
CA ALA A 115 -6.85 -9.44 7.56
C ALA A 115 -7.08 -10.94 7.31
N ARG A 116 -8.35 -11.37 7.32
CA ARG A 116 -8.73 -12.77 7.06
C ARG A 116 -8.35 -13.22 5.65
N ALA A 117 -8.52 -12.37 4.65
CA ALA A 117 -8.16 -12.68 3.27
C ALA A 117 -6.64 -12.81 3.10
N ILE A 118 -5.85 -11.90 3.68
CA ILE A 118 -4.38 -11.97 3.68
C ILE A 118 -3.90 -13.22 4.42
N LYS A 119 -4.46 -13.52 5.59
CA LYS A 119 -4.16 -14.76 6.32
C LYS A 119 -4.45 -16.00 5.49
N ALA A 120 -5.62 -16.04 4.83
CA ALA A 120 -6.00 -17.16 3.96
C ALA A 120 -5.10 -17.31 2.73
N TYR A 121 -4.59 -16.20 2.18
CA TYR A 121 -3.60 -16.21 1.11
C TYR A 121 -2.30 -16.94 1.53
N GLY A 122 -1.88 -16.80 2.77
CA GLY A 122 -0.83 -17.61 3.40
C GLY A 122 0.58 -17.44 2.86
N LYS A 123 0.82 -16.45 1.98
CA LYS A 123 2.14 -16.12 1.44
C LYS A 123 2.57 -14.75 1.93
N PRO A 124 3.87 -14.43 1.95
CA PRO A 124 4.34 -13.13 2.38
C PRO A 124 3.69 -11.97 1.62
N VAL A 125 3.27 -10.94 2.34
CA VAL A 125 2.75 -9.70 1.79
C VAL A 125 3.56 -8.54 2.35
N LEU A 126 4.20 -7.78 1.47
CA LEU A 126 4.81 -6.50 1.80
C LEU A 126 3.66 -5.47 1.94
N PHE A 127 3.22 -5.25 3.17
CA PHE A 127 2.06 -4.42 3.46
C PHE A 127 2.49 -2.97 3.69
N ARG A 128 2.33 -2.13 2.65
CA ARG A 128 2.67 -0.71 2.69
C ARG A 128 1.44 0.11 3.03
N LEU A 129 1.31 0.50 4.29
CA LEU A 129 0.18 1.29 4.76
C LEU A 129 0.45 2.77 4.59
N ASN A 130 -0.48 3.48 3.94
CA ASN A 130 -0.52 4.95 3.90
C ASN A 130 0.82 5.60 3.56
N ASN A 131 1.34 5.32 2.36
CA ASN A 131 2.58 5.95 1.89
C ASN A 131 2.46 7.48 1.83
N GLU A 132 3.59 8.17 2.01
CA GLU A 132 3.72 9.62 1.85
C GLU A 132 2.80 10.45 2.77
N MET A 133 2.58 9.99 3.99
CA MET A 133 1.68 10.60 4.96
C MET A 133 2.07 12.03 5.39
N ASN A 134 3.34 12.40 5.18
CA ASN A 134 3.90 13.72 5.49
C ASN A 134 3.74 14.74 4.34
N THR A 135 2.77 14.52 3.45
CA THR A 135 2.45 15.38 2.31
C THR A 135 1.08 16.03 2.47
N ASP A 136 0.62 16.83 1.49
CA ASP A 136 -0.63 17.56 1.55
C ASP A 136 -1.74 17.03 0.60
N TRP A 137 -1.43 15.99 -0.18
CA TRP A 137 -2.37 15.44 -1.18
C TRP A 137 -3.10 14.17 -0.75
N VAL A 138 -2.81 13.63 0.44
CA VAL A 138 -3.44 12.39 0.90
C VAL A 138 -4.49 12.63 1.98
N SER A 139 -5.56 11.82 2.01
CA SER A 139 -6.67 11.98 2.96
C SER A 139 -6.33 11.59 4.40
N TYR A 140 -5.12 11.15 4.66
CA TYR A 140 -4.60 10.76 5.97
C TYR A 140 -3.42 11.62 6.45
N CYS A 141 -3.14 12.74 5.76
CA CYS A 141 -2.07 13.66 6.15
C CYS A 141 -2.46 14.58 7.32
N GLY A 142 -1.47 15.26 7.89
CA GLY A 142 -1.66 16.17 9.01
C GLY A 142 -2.62 17.32 8.74
N LEU A 143 -2.67 17.83 7.51
CA LEU A 143 -3.57 18.93 7.14
C LEU A 143 -5.05 18.59 7.39
N VAL A 144 -5.47 17.37 7.18
CA VAL A 144 -6.86 16.93 7.36
C VAL A 144 -7.09 16.26 8.71
N THR A 145 -6.04 16.08 9.52
CA THR A 145 -6.09 15.50 10.86
C THR A 145 -5.71 16.52 11.94
N LEU A 146 -6.20 17.75 11.81
CA LEU A 146 -6.04 18.84 12.79
C LEU A 146 -4.58 19.26 13.06
N LEU A 147 -3.69 19.03 12.10
CA LEU A 147 -2.24 19.22 12.23
C LEU A 147 -1.61 18.35 13.35
N ASP A 148 -2.26 17.20 13.62
CA ASP A 148 -1.87 16.27 14.67
C ASP A 148 -1.50 14.91 14.06
N PRO A 149 -0.20 14.60 13.93
CA PRO A 149 0.27 13.31 13.41
C PRO A 149 -0.06 12.12 14.32
N ASP A 150 -0.36 12.31 15.60
CA ASP A 150 -0.74 11.23 16.51
C ASP A 150 -2.04 10.55 16.04
N ILE A 151 -2.91 11.27 15.34
CA ILE A 151 -4.12 10.71 14.73
C ILE A 151 -3.76 9.64 13.69
N PHE A 152 -2.74 9.89 12.88
CA PHE A 152 -2.21 8.89 11.94
C PHE A 152 -1.62 7.69 12.67
N VAL A 153 -0.79 7.94 13.67
CA VAL A 153 -0.16 6.88 14.48
C VAL A 153 -1.22 5.98 15.13
N MET A 154 -2.24 6.57 15.76
CA MET A 154 -3.34 5.81 16.37
C MET A 154 -4.12 4.98 15.34
N ALA A 155 -4.37 5.51 14.14
CA ALA A 155 -5.06 4.78 13.09
C ALA A 155 -4.23 3.62 12.54
N TRP A 156 -2.93 3.80 12.39
CA TRP A 156 -1.99 2.72 12.06
C TRP A 156 -2.05 1.59 13.09
N GLN A 157 -1.85 1.94 14.35
CA GLN A 157 -1.85 0.98 15.46
C GLN A 157 -3.19 0.25 15.58
N ARG A 158 -4.30 0.93 15.28
CA ARG A 158 -5.62 0.29 15.27
C ARG A 158 -5.72 -0.80 14.20
N LEU A 159 -5.30 -0.52 12.96
CA LEU A 159 -5.31 -1.53 11.90
C LEU A 159 -4.39 -2.70 12.27
N TYR A 160 -3.20 -2.40 12.74
CA TYR A 160 -2.24 -3.42 13.21
C TYR A 160 -2.86 -4.32 14.28
N SER A 161 -3.53 -3.74 15.29
CA SER A 161 -4.19 -4.50 16.35
C SER A 161 -5.28 -5.44 15.82
N VAL A 162 -6.05 -5.01 14.81
CA VAL A 162 -7.05 -5.88 14.15
C VAL A 162 -6.39 -7.07 13.46
N PHE A 163 -5.23 -6.87 12.81
CA PHE A 163 -4.47 -7.96 12.19
C PHE A 163 -3.92 -8.94 13.24
N GLU A 164 -3.41 -8.45 14.35
CA GLU A 164 -2.99 -9.28 15.49
C GLU A 164 -4.15 -10.10 16.07
N GLU A 165 -5.33 -9.47 16.28
CA GLU A 165 -6.53 -10.15 16.76
C GLU A 165 -6.99 -11.29 15.82
N GLU A 166 -6.89 -11.10 14.51
CA GLU A 166 -7.22 -12.12 13.51
C GLU A 166 -6.07 -13.15 13.31
N GLY A 167 -4.92 -12.91 13.94
CA GLY A 167 -3.74 -13.80 13.91
C GLY A 167 -3.08 -13.86 12.53
N VAL A 168 -2.90 -12.71 11.90
CA VAL A 168 -2.16 -12.55 10.63
C VAL A 168 -0.66 -12.55 10.94
N ASP A 169 0.09 -13.48 10.37
CA ASP A 169 1.53 -13.65 10.58
C ASP A 169 2.37 -13.54 9.30
N ASN A 170 1.71 -13.29 8.17
CA ASN A 170 2.33 -13.21 6.85
C ASN A 170 2.42 -11.79 6.28
N CYS A 171 2.14 -10.75 7.08
CA CYS A 171 2.36 -9.35 6.71
C CYS A 171 3.74 -8.86 7.18
N ILE A 172 4.42 -8.15 6.29
CA ILE A 172 5.66 -7.39 6.55
C ILE A 172 5.29 -5.91 6.41
N TRP A 173 5.20 -5.20 7.52
CA TRP A 173 4.71 -3.82 7.55
C TRP A 173 5.77 -2.83 7.12
N ILE A 174 5.43 -2.00 6.13
CA ILE A 174 6.31 -0.98 5.56
C ILE A 174 5.79 0.40 5.92
N TRP A 175 6.58 1.19 6.64
CA TRP A 175 6.36 2.60 6.86
C TRP A 175 7.15 3.40 5.82
N ASN A 176 6.47 4.24 5.02
CA ASN A 176 7.04 4.87 3.83
C ASN A 176 6.63 6.36 3.71
N PRO A 177 7.37 7.28 4.31
CA PRO A 177 7.18 8.70 4.09
C PRO A 177 7.68 9.16 2.72
N ALA A 178 7.31 10.39 2.34
CA ALA A 178 7.97 11.12 1.28
C ALA A 178 9.31 11.69 1.76
N GLY A 179 10.31 11.73 0.89
CA GLY A 179 11.64 12.26 1.20
C GLY A 179 11.65 13.75 1.55
N VAL A 180 10.61 14.46 1.12
CA VAL A 180 10.39 15.87 1.46
C VAL A 180 8.98 16.06 2.00
N SER A 181 8.88 16.65 3.20
CA SER A 181 7.58 16.96 3.80
C SER A 181 6.92 18.15 3.12
N CYS A 182 5.63 18.04 2.82
CA CYS A 182 4.83 19.11 2.22
C CYS A 182 3.50 19.27 2.98
N PRO A 183 3.20 20.45 3.53
CA PRO A 183 4.10 21.62 3.66
C PRO A 183 5.21 21.38 4.70
N TYR A 184 6.33 22.03 4.52
CA TYR A 184 7.40 21.98 5.52
C TYR A 184 6.92 22.62 6.83
N SER A 185 6.84 21.82 7.88
CA SER A 185 6.33 22.22 9.19
C SER A 185 6.80 21.26 10.28
N SER A 186 6.80 21.70 11.53
CA SER A 186 7.22 20.84 12.65
C SER A 186 6.31 19.62 12.89
N TRP A 187 5.04 19.71 12.51
CA TRP A 187 4.09 18.59 12.58
C TRP A 187 4.11 17.75 11.30
N GLY A 188 4.71 18.24 10.23
CA GLY A 188 4.82 17.55 8.94
C GLY A 188 6.09 16.71 8.82
N GLU A 189 7.00 16.77 9.79
CA GLU A 189 8.21 15.94 9.76
C GLU A 189 7.85 14.46 9.79
N ASP A 190 8.53 13.67 8.97
CA ASP A 190 8.25 12.25 8.78
C ASP A 190 8.20 11.44 10.09
N LEU A 191 9.19 11.64 10.97
CA LEU A 191 9.27 10.95 12.25
C LEU A 191 8.09 11.23 13.19
N CYS A 192 7.35 12.33 13.00
CA CYS A 192 6.12 12.59 13.76
C CYS A 192 5.02 11.55 13.47
N TYR A 193 5.09 10.89 12.30
CA TYR A 193 4.14 9.86 11.86
C TYR A 193 4.65 8.44 12.11
N PHE A 194 5.77 8.26 12.78
CA PHE A 194 6.33 6.92 13.01
C PHE A 194 5.54 6.17 14.10
N PRO A 195 4.91 5.03 13.78
CA PRO A 195 4.00 4.36 14.70
C PRO A 195 4.67 3.60 15.85
N GLY A 196 5.98 3.40 15.79
CA GLY A 196 6.77 2.63 16.75
C GLY A 196 7.46 1.43 16.11
N THR A 197 8.59 1.04 16.68
CA THR A 197 9.43 -0.06 16.15
C THR A 197 8.76 -1.44 16.22
N GLU A 198 7.80 -1.62 17.11
CA GLU A 198 7.02 -2.84 17.26
C GLU A 198 5.99 -3.04 16.12
N TYR A 199 5.64 -1.96 15.39
CA TYR A 199 4.65 -1.98 14.33
C TYR A 199 5.23 -1.99 12.92
N VAL A 200 6.56 -1.88 12.78
CA VAL A 200 7.23 -1.69 11.49
C VAL A 200 8.41 -2.63 11.34
N GLN A 201 8.47 -3.37 10.23
CA GLN A 201 9.59 -4.24 9.89
C GLN A 201 10.47 -3.68 8.78
N VAL A 202 9.93 -2.79 7.93
CA VAL A 202 10.66 -2.20 6.80
C VAL A 202 10.43 -0.69 6.76
N LEU A 203 11.53 0.04 6.61
CA LEU A 203 11.51 1.48 6.34
C LEU A 203 11.60 1.70 4.83
N GLY A 204 10.62 2.38 4.28
CA GLY A 204 10.59 2.84 2.89
C GLY A 204 10.84 4.35 2.80
N LEU A 205 11.14 4.82 1.62
CA LEU A 205 11.22 6.24 1.31
C LEU A 205 10.74 6.43 -0.13
N THR A 206 9.83 7.38 -0.35
CA THR A 206 9.50 7.83 -1.69
C THR A 206 10.32 9.07 -1.99
N ASP A 207 11.22 8.94 -2.96
CA ASP A 207 12.04 10.04 -3.44
C ASP A 207 12.10 10.02 -4.96
N TYR A 208 12.16 11.19 -5.57
CA TYR A 208 12.24 11.36 -7.00
C TYR A 208 13.48 12.16 -7.34
N GLU A 209 14.29 11.64 -8.25
CA GLU A 209 15.33 12.45 -8.87
C GLU A 209 14.66 13.55 -9.71
N MET A 210 14.55 14.73 -9.12
CA MET A 210 14.15 15.92 -9.84
C MET A 210 15.34 16.31 -10.72
N GLY A 211 15.37 15.81 -11.94
CA GLY A 211 16.37 16.25 -12.91
C GLY A 211 16.39 17.77 -12.94
N ASN A 212 17.55 18.36 -12.68
CA ASN A 212 17.75 19.77 -12.96
C ASN A 212 17.45 19.93 -14.44
N GLY A 213 16.28 20.52 -14.76
CA GLY A 213 15.92 20.81 -16.14
C GLY A 213 16.91 21.81 -16.71
N ASP A 214 17.95 21.31 -17.35
CA ASP A 214 18.81 22.05 -18.28
C ASP A 214 18.25 21.91 -19.69
#